data_c095d38e9baeea99943028410849fcf6
#
_entry.id   c095d38e9baeea99943028410849fcf6
#
_cell.length_a   1.000
_cell.length_b   1.000
_cell.length_c   1.000
_cell.angle_alpha   90.00
_cell.angle_beta   90.00
_cell.angle_gamma   90.00
#
_symmetry.space_group_name_H-M   'P 1'
#
loop_
_entity.id
_entity.type
_entity.pdbx_description
1 polymer ?
#
loop_
_entity_poly.entity_id
_entity_poly.type
_entity_poly.pdbx_seq_one_letter_code
_entity_poly.pdbx_strand_id
1 'polypeptide(L)'
;MINKKVLILEGGYNEEHKVSLKSSLEIQNVLKKNNVIFKVLKVNPKNFNKKISIFKNFICFNALHGPFGEDGQIQKILNKNKIKFTHSGIKSSKICFDKIKAKEIIIKNNISTPRFMLIKMENFNKNELIKISNTFKKFVIKPNKSGSSFGIKIIKSKKDLTKLINNIELFKNKLDQHKEILIEEHISGKELTVSTLNFNRKIEALAVTEIKSKNIYFDYLAKYTKGYSKHILPAKLDKKIYSKCLKLAIKAHSALNCGSIARTDFIYDTRKKKIYFLETNTQPGLTSISLLPEQAKHRKISFKNVILGILQNIN
;
A
#
# COMPACT_ATOMS: atom_id res chain seq x y z
N MET A 1 4.20 -7.11 -29.39
CA MET A 1 4.23 -8.38 -28.63
C MET A 1 5.34 -8.33 -27.60
N ILE A 2 5.12 -8.88 -26.39
CA ILE A 2 6.17 -8.94 -25.36
C ILE A 2 7.06 -10.13 -25.68
N ASN A 3 8.19 -9.88 -26.33
CA ASN A 3 9.19 -10.91 -26.67
C ASN A 3 10.09 -11.33 -25.48
N LYS A 4 9.62 -11.13 -24.25
CA LYS A 4 10.41 -11.37 -23.04
C LYS A 4 9.77 -12.45 -22.18
N LYS A 5 10.59 -13.33 -21.60
CA LYS A 5 10.16 -14.35 -20.63
C LYS A 5 9.85 -13.70 -19.30
N VAL A 6 8.73 -14.03 -18.68
CA VAL A 6 8.28 -13.46 -17.40
C VAL A 6 8.45 -14.47 -16.28
N LEU A 7 9.03 -14.06 -15.17
CA LEU A 7 9.07 -14.83 -13.93
C LEU A 7 8.12 -14.19 -12.91
N ILE A 8 7.03 -14.86 -12.58
CA ILE A 8 6.11 -14.39 -11.56
C ILE A 8 6.63 -14.80 -10.18
N LEU A 9 6.80 -13.84 -9.29
CA LEU A 9 7.20 -14.06 -7.92
C LEU A 9 5.96 -14.07 -7.04
N GLU A 10 5.69 -15.19 -6.36
CA GLU A 10 4.48 -15.37 -5.54
C GLU A 10 4.78 -15.95 -4.16
N GLY A 11 3.80 -15.86 -3.26
CA GLY A 11 3.84 -16.46 -1.93
C GLY A 11 4.32 -15.48 -0.86
N GLY A 12 5.55 -15.67 -0.37
CA GLY A 12 6.04 -14.95 0.82
C GLY A 12 5.66 -15.65 2.13
N TYR A 13 6.13 -15.12 3.27
CA TYR A 13 5.94 -15.72 4.60
C TYR A 13 5.28 -14.74 5.56
N ASN A 14 4.26 -14.04 5.07
CA ASN A 14 3.48 -13.08 5.86
C ASN A 14 1.98 -13.35 5.69
N GLU A 15 1.17 -12.58 6.37
CA GLU A 15 -0.28 -12.71 6.36
C GLU A 15 -0.91 -12.52 4.97
N GLU A 16 -0.20 -11.84 4.05
CA GLU A 16 -0.66 -11.56 2.68
C GLU A 16 -0.30 -12.68 1.67
N HIS A 17 0.25 -13.81 2.15
CA HIS A 17 0.60 -14.97 1.30
C HIS A 17 -0.53 -15.39 0.36
N LYS A 18 -1.76 -15.55 0.90
CA LYS A 18 -2.93 -15.94 0.10
C LYS A 18 -3.31 -14.90 -0.95
N VAL A 19 -3.09 -13.61 -0.66
CA VAL A 19 -3.36 -12.52 -1.60
C VAL A 19 -2.36 -12.56 -2.75
N SER A 20 -1.09 -12.82 -2.43
CA SER A 20 -0.03 -13.01 -3.42
C SER A 20 -0.35 -14.15 -4.39
N LEU A 21 -0.76 -15.31 -3.89
CA LEU A 21 -1.15 -16.46 -4.74
C LEU A 21 -2.32 -16.12 -5.66
N LYS A 22 -3.36 -15.44 -5.14
CA LYS A 22 -4.50 -15.01 -5.96
C LYS A 22 -4.09 -14.00 -7.04
N SER A 23 -3.29 -12.99 -6.68
CA SER A 23 -2.75 -12.02 -7.65
C SER A 23 -1.94 -12.72 -8.73
N SER A 24 -1.07 -13.65 -8.35
CA SER A 24 -0.25 -14.45 -9.27
C SER A 24 -1.12 -15.24 -10.27
N LEU A 25 -2.17 -15.91 -9.79
CA LEU A 25 -3.07 -16.68 -10.64
C LEU A 25 -3.76 -15.81 -11.69
N GLU A 26 -4.25 -14.64 -11.32
CA GLU A 26 -4.85 -13.70 -12.27
C GLU A 26 -3.84 -13.21 -13.32
N ILE A 27 -2.61 -12.95 -12.91
CA ILE A 27 -1.52 -12.56 -13.81
C ILE A 27 -1.21 -13.72 -14.78
N GLN A 28 -1.06 -14.96 -14.28
CA GLN A 28 -0.82 -16.16 -15.11
C GLN A 28 -1.90 -16.32 -16.18
N ASN A 29 -3.17 -16.15 -15.81
CA ASN A 29 -4.29 -16.22 -16.74
C ASN A 29 -4.18 -15.19 -17.87
N VAL A 30 -3.78 -13.95 -17.56
CA VAL A 30 -3.55 -12.93 -18.58
C VAL A 30 -2.37 -13.31 -19.49
N LEU A 31 -1.24 -13.73 -18.92
CA LEU A 31 -0.05 -14.09 -19.69
C LEU A 31 -0.31 -15.28 -20.62
N LYS A 32 -0.98 -16.34 -20.13
CA LYS A 32 -1.37 -17.53 -20.90
C LYS A 32 -2.25 -17.14 -22.08
N LYS A 33 -3.32 -16.35 -21.87
CA LYS A 33 -4.24 -15.89 -22.92
C LYS A 33 -3.57 -15.00 -23.98
N ASN A 34 -2.39 -14.46 -23.71
CA ASN A 34 -1.66 -13.59 -24.62
C ASN A 34 -0.36 -14.22 -25.14
N ASN A 35 -0.20 -15.54 -25.01
CA ASN A 35 0.95 -16.31 -25.48
C ASN A 35 2.30 -15.77 -24.95
N VAL A 36 2.33 -15.20 -23.76
CA VAL A 36 3.57 -14.75 -23.10
C VAL A 36 4.18 -15.92 -22.34
N ILE A 37 5.43 -16.24 -22.63
CA ILE A 37 6.17 -17.31 -21.93
C ILE A 37 6.42 -16.88 -20.50
N PHE A 38 6.01 -17.69 -19.52
CA PHE A 38 6.25 -17.39 -18.12
C PHE A 38 6.63 -18.63 -17.30
N LYS A 39 7.27 -18.37 -16.14
CA LYS A 39 7.48 -19.32 -15.04
C LYS A 39 6.98 -18.69 -13.74
N VAL A 40 6.72 -19.52 -12.75
CA VAL A 40 6.31 -19.09 -11.42
C VAL A 40 7.36 -19.53 -10.40
N LEU A 41 7.74 -18.63 -9.51
CA LEU A 41 8.67 -18.91 -8.41
C LEU A 41 8.01 -18.60 -7.08
N LYS A 42 7.78 -19.62 -6.25
CA LYS A 42 7.42 -19.45 -4.84
C LYS A 42 8.60 -18.88 -4.07
N VAL A 43 8.42 -17.69 -3.51
CA VAL A 43 9.49 -16.95 -2.86
C VAL A 43 9.63 -17.38 -1.40
N ASN A 44 10.85 -17.82 -1.07
CA ASN A 44 11.30 -17.98 0.31
C ASN A 44 12.46 -16.99 0.53
N PRO A 45 12.32 -15.97 1.40
CA PRO A 45 13.35 -14.97 1.63
C PRO A 45 14.70 -15.54 1.99
N LYS A 46 14.77 -16.68 2.73
CA LYS A 46 16.00 -17.30 3.19
C LYS A 46 16.89 -17.82 2.04
N ASN A 47 16.30 -18.27 0.94
CA ASN A 47 17.05 -18.86 -0.18
C ASN A 47 16.79 -18.18 -1.54
N PHE A 48 16.03 -17.09 -1.55
CA PHE A 48 15.62 -16.38 -2.78
C PHE A 48 16.83 -15.97 -3.63
N ASN A 49 17.88 -15.42 -2.99
CA ASN A 49 19.06 -14.95 -3.71
C ASN A 49 19.78 -16.07 -4.51
N LYS A 50 19.81 -17.29 -3.97
CA LYS A 50 20.36 -18.46 -4.71
C LYS A 50 19.45 -18.86 -5.87
N LYS A 51 18.13 -18.93 -5.63
CA LYS A 51 17.17 -19.38 -6.64
C LYS A 51 17.00 -18.41 -7.80
N ILE A 52 17.10 -17.11 -7.56
CA ILE A 52 16.84 -16.11 -8.58
C ILE A 52 17.98 -15.98 -9.61
N SER A 53 19.21 -16.33 -9.25
CA SER A 53 20.39 -16.14 -10.09
C SER A 53 20.34 -16.86 -11.45
N ILE A 54 19.55 -17.94 -11.57
CA ILE A 54 19.38 -18.69 -12.82
C ILE A 54 18.37 -18.04 -13.79
N PHE A 55 17.64 -17.00 -13.35
CA PHE A 55 16.58 -16.33 -14.13
C PHE A 55 17.00 -14.99 -14.75
N LYS A 56 18.29 -14.80 -15.04
CA LYS A 56 18.83 -13.53 -15.56
C LYS A 56 18.14 -13.02 -16.85
N ASN A 57 17.62 -13.95 -17.67
CA ASN A 57 16.96 -13.62 -18.94
C ASN A 57 15.44 -13.41 -18.80
N PHE A 58 14.93 -13.34 -17.56
CA PHE A 58 13.52 -13.10 -17.29
C PHE A 58 13.30 -11.67 -16.79
N ILE A 59 12.07 -11.16 -17.01
CA ILE A 59 11.54 -10.02 -16.26
C ILE A 59 10.78 -10.57 -15.06
N CYS A 60 11.12 -10.13 -13.87
CA CYS A 60 10.38 -10.50 -12.67
C CYS A 60 9.11 -9.66 -12.54
N PHE A 61 7.95 -10.32 -12.60
CA PHE A 61 6.68 -9.75 -12.18
C PHE A 61 6.52 -10.01 -10.69
N ASN A 62 6.65 -8.97 -9.88
CA ASN A 62 6.51 -9.10 -8.44
C ASN A 62 5.01 -9.12 -8.06
N ALA A 63 4.48 -10.29 -7.67
CA ALA A 63 3.13 -10.46 -7.15
C ALA A 63 3.10 -10.70 -5.63
N LEU A 64 4.22 -10.43 -4.93
CA LEU A 64 4.27 -10.48 -3.47
C LEU A 64 3.58 -9.26 -2.86
N HIS A 65 3.12 -9.40 -1.63
CA HIS A 65 2.56 -8.32 -0.82
C HIS A 65 3.22 -8.29 0.56
N GLY A 66 3.22 -7.10 1.19
CA GLY A 66 3.79 -6.89 2.52
C GLY A 66 5.31 -6.95 2.59
N PRO A 67 5.87 -7.24 3.79
CA PRO A 67 7.30 -7.32 4.01
C PRO A 67 8.01 -8.23 3.02
N PHE A 68 9.27 -7.90 2.69
CA PHE A 68 10.10 -8.49 1.65
C PHE A 68 9.66 -8.16 0.22
N GLY A 69 8.35 -8.18 -0.08
CA GLY A 69 7.82 -7.86 -1.41
C GLY A 69 7.74 -6.36 -1.72
N GLU A 70 7.36 -5.56 -0.71
CA GLU A 70 7.02 -4.14 -0.87
C GLU A 70 8.04 -3.18 -0.24
N ASP A 71 8.96 -3.67 0.57
CA ASP A 71 9.86 -2.86 1.41
C ASP A 71 11.24 -2.58 0.81
N GLY A 72 11.45 -2.97 -0.45
CA GLY A 72 12.69 -2.76 -1.19
C GLY A 72 13.72 -3.90 -1.05
N GLN A 73 13.46 -4.94 -0.24
CA GLN A 73 14.40 -6.04 -0.06
C GLN A 73 14.51 -6.89 -1.33
N ILE A 74 13.39 -7.36 -1.87
CA ILE A 74 13.38 -8.17 -3.10
C ILE A 74 13.92 -7.37 -4.29
N GLN A 75 13.56 -6.09 -4.39
CA GLN A 75 14.04 -5.19 -5.43
C GLN A 75 15.58 -5.04 -5.37
N LYS A 76 16.15 -4.97 -4.16
CA LYS A 76 17.61 -4.94 -3.95
C LYS A 76 18.28 -6.21 -4.46
N ILE A 77 17.69 -7.39 -4.17
CA ILE A 77 18.23 -8.68 -4.62
C ILE A 77 18.15 -8.80 -6.14
N LEU A 78 17.03 -8.43 -6.75
CA LEU A 78 16.84 -8.47 -8.20
C LEU A 78 17.83 -7.53 -8.89
N ASN A 79 18.01 -6.30 -8.38
CA ASN A 79 18.97 -5.35 -8.91
C ASN A 79 20.42 -5.84 -8.81
N LYS A 80 20.80 -6.45 -7.68
CA LYS A 80 22.13 -7.07 -7.51
C LYS A 80 22.40 -8.16 -8.54
N ASN A 81 21.38 -8.93 -8.92
CA ASN A 81 21.45 -9.97 -9.94
C ASN A 81 21.25 -9.45 -11.37
N LYS A 82 21.12 -8.11 -11.58
CA LYS A 82 20.88 -7.46 -12.87
C LYS A 82 19.59 -7.95 -13.57
N ILE A 83 18.59 -8.32 -12.79
CA ILE A 83 17.30 -8.82 -13.26
C ILE A 83 16.31 -7.65 -13.24
N LYS A 84 15.70 -7.37 -14.39
CA LYS A 84 14.64 -6.37 -14.53
C LYS A 84 13.37 -6.81 -13.79
N PHE A 85 12.65 -5.87 -13.20
CA PHE A 85 11.45 -6.17 -12.41
C PHE A 85 10.38 -5.08 -12.55
N THR A 86 9.17 -5.46 -12.25
CA THR A 86 7.99 -4.59 -12.33
C THR A 86 7.80 -3.76 -11.05
N HIS A 87 6.88 -2.79 -11.13
CA HIS A 87 6.46 -1.90 -10.04
C HIS A 87 7.51 -0.84 -9.69
N SER A 88 7.63 -0.50 -8.40
CA SER A 88 8.55 0.55 -7.94
C SER A 88 9.96 0.03 -7.68
N GLY A 89 10.95 0.90 -7.87
CA GLY A 89 12.34 0.60 -7.57
C GLY A 89 12.64 0.56 -6.06
N ILE A 90 13.89 0.23 -5.70
CA ILE A 90 14.35 0.02 -4.32
C ILE A 90 14.02 1.21 -3.42
N LYS A 91 14.40 2.42 -3.86
CA LYS A 91 14.24 3.65 -3.03
C LYS A 91 12.78 3.96 -2.77
N SER A 92 11.96 3.95 -3.80
CA SER A 92 10.52 4.22 -3.69
C SER A 92 9.81 3.19 -2.80
N SER A 93 10.08 1.89 -3.01
CA SER A 93 9.50 0.82 -2.18
C SER A 93 9.86 1.00 -0.69
N LYS A 94 11.14 1.25 -0.37
CA LYS A 94 11.58 1.52 1.00
C LYS A 94 10.91 2.75 1.63
N ILE A 95 10.80 3.83 0.87
CA ILE A 95 10.19 5.08 1.35
C ILE A 95 8.70 4.88 1.60
N CYS A 96 7.97 4.30 0.64
CA CYS A 96 6.53 4.11 0.77
C CYS A 96 6.16 3.13 1.88
N PHE A 97 6.99 2.13 2.14
CA PHE A 97 6.78 1.18 3.24
C PHE A 97 7.05 1.79 4.63
N ASP A 98 7.90 2.83 4.71
CA ASP A 98 8.19 3.62 5.90
C ASP A 98 7.28 4.86 5.92
N LYS A 99 6.17 4.78 6.69
CA LYS A 99 5.13 5.81 6.69
C LYS A 99 5.65 7.19 7.08
N ILE A 100 6.62 7.26 8.00
CA ILE A 100 7.25 8.53 8.40
C ILE A 100 8.00 9.15 7.23
N LYS A 101 8.87 8.37 6.56
CA LYS A 101 9.64 8.88 5.42
C LYS A 101 8.75 9.29 4.26
N ALA A 102 7.70 8.52 4.00
CA ALA A 102 6.71 8.90 3.00
C ALA A 102 6.07 10.25 3.33
N LYS A 103 5.60 10.45 4.60
CA LYS A 103 4.98 11.69 5.05
C LYS A 103 5.92 12.89 4.99
N GLU A 104 7.18 12.72 5.35
CA GLU A 104 8.18 13.80 5.27
C GLU A 104 8.35 14.30 3.83
N ILE A 105 8.39 13.37 2.85
CA ILE A 105 8.46 13.73 1.43
C ILE A 105 7.15 14.39 0.97
N ILE A 106 6.02 13.88 1.39
CA ILE A 106 4.70 14.40 1.07
C ILE A 106 4.52 15.84 1.56
N ILE A 107 4.98 16.14 2.77
CA ILE A 107 4.95 17.51 3.34
C ILE A 107 5.84 18.45 2.52
N LYS A 108 7.08 18.04 2.19
CA LYS A 108 8.01 18.82 1.34
C LYS A 108 7.42 19.12 -0.04
N ASN A 109 6.47 18.32 -0.49
CA ASN A 109 5.74 18.52 -1.72
C ASN A 109 4.37 19.20 -1.52
N ASN A 110 4.16 19.92 -0.43
CA ASN A 110 2.92 20.66 -0.15
C ASN A 110 1.64 19.80 -0.27
N ILE A 111 1.70 18.54 0.20
CA ILE A 111 0.55 17.67 0.36
C ILE A 111 0.28 17.52 1.85
N SER A 112 -0.94 17.83 2.28
CA SER A 112 -1.32 17.73 3.68
C SER A 112 -1.39 16.27 4.14
N THR A 113 -0.89 16.00 5.34
CA THR A 113 -1.04 14.73 6.07
C THR A 113 -1.47 15.02 7.51
N PRO A 114 -2.11 14.10 8.25
CA PRO A 114 -2.37 14.31 9.67
C PRO A 114 -1.08 14.63 10.42
N ARG A 115 -1.16 15.43 11.48
CA ARG A 115 -0.01 15.62 12.39
C ARG A 115 0.40 14.27 12.94
N PHE A 116 1.69 14.04 13.09
CA PHE A 116 2.21 12.74 13.50
C PHE A 116 3.48 12.86 14.34
N MET A 117 3.79 11.79 15.05
CA MET A 117 5.06 11.60 15.76
C MET A 117 5.48 10.13 15.69
N LEU A 118 6.79 9.90 15.80
CA LEU A 118 7.39 8.57 15.86
C LEU A 118 7.76 8.26 17.32
N ILE A 119 7.45 7.06 17.76
CA ILE A 119 7.85 6.56 19.07
C ILE A 119 8.56 5.23 18.88
N LYS A 120 9.70 5.05 19.53
CA LYS A 120 10.35 3.75 19.59
C LYS A 120 9.53 2.82 20.49
N MET A 121 9.44 1.55 20.16
CA MET A 121 8.66 0.55 20.91
C MET A 121 9.13 0.46 22.38
N GLU A 122 10.43 0.61 22.65
CA GLU A 122 11.00 0.63 24.00
C GLU A 122 10.41 1.74 24.87
N ASN A 123 10.08 2.90 24.28
CA ASN A 123 9.51 4.06 24.96
C ASN A 123 7.97 4.06 24.97
N PHE A 124 7.33 3.07 24.32
CA PHE A 124 5.88 2.99 24.26
C PHE A 124 5.32 2.39 25.55
N ASN A 125 4.90 3.25 26.47
CA ASN A 125 4.42 2.89 27.80
C ASN A 125 3.24 3.79 28.23
N LYS A 126 2.67 3.52 29.43
CA LYS A 126 1.54 4.26 29.99
C LYS A 126 1.79 5.77 30.06
N ASN A 127 2.96 6.19 30.55
CA ASN A 127 3.27 7.62 30.72
C ASN A 127 3.35 8.32 29.37
N GLU A 128 3.93 7.66 28.36
CA GLU A 128 4.01 8.19 27.02
C GLU A 128 2.62 8.30 26.36
N LEU A 129 1.74 7.32 26.56
CA LEU A 129 0.35 7.39 26.08
C LEU A 129 -0.42 8.57 26.69
N ILE A 130 -0.18 8.90 27.97
CA ILE A 130 -0.78 10.06 28.63
C ILE A 130 -0.26 11.36 27.98
N LYS A 131 1.05 11.49 27.75
CA LYS A 131 1.64 12.66 27.04
C LYS A 131 1.06 12.82 25.64
N ILE A 132 0.94 11.71 24.89
CA ILE A 132 0.33 11.69 23.55
C ILE A 132 -1.11 12.20 23.62
N SER A 133 -1.89 11.77 24.61
CA SER A 133 -3.29 12.17 24.76
C SER A 133 -3.45 13.68 25.07
N ASN A 134 -2.46 14.31 25.67
CA ASN A 134 -2.41 15.75 25.87
C ASN A 134 -2.09 16.50 24.57
N THR A 135 -1.27 15.90 23.69
CA THR A 135 -0.92 16.47 22.38
C THR A 135 -2.03 16.28 21.33
N PHE A 136 -2.60 15.08 21.30
CA PHE A 136 -3.66 14.70 20.38
C PHE A 136 -4.90 14.23 21.16
N LYS A 137 -5.97 15.00 21.12
CA LYS A 137 -7.25 14.60 21.76
C LYS A 137 -7.81 13.28 21.22
N LYS A 138 -7.58 13.01 19.94
CA LYS A 138 -7.95 11.77 19.24
C LYS A 138 -6.79 11.38 18.34
N PHE A 139 -6.40 10.13 18.36
CA PHE A 139 -5.22 9.68 17.59
C PHE A 139 -5.32 8.22 17.15
N VAL A 140 -4.48 7.88 16.21
CA VAL A 140 -4.31 6.53 15.66
C VAL A 140 -2.91 6.06 15.98
N ILE A 141 -2.78 4.85 16.47
CA ILE A 141 -1.53 4.14 16.73
C ILE A 141 -1.39 3.07 15.66
N LYS A 142 -0.22 2.98 15.02
CA LYS A 142 0.07 1.93 14.04
C LYS A 142 1.57 1.72 13.91
N PRO A 143 2.04 0.52 13.54
CA PRO A 143 3.44 0.31 13.23
C PRO A 143 3.89 1.21 12.08
N ASN A 144 5.10 1.78 12.16
CA ASN A 144 5.65 2.63 11.10
C ASN A 144 5.84 1.84 9.79
N LYS A 145 6.38 0.62 9.88
CA LYS A 145 6.67 -0.27 8.75
C LYS A 145 5.80 -1.51 8.82
N SER A 146 4.60 -1.43 8.28
CA SER A 146 3.64 -2.53 8.25
C SER A 146 2.66 -2.35 7.08
N GLY A 147 2.19 -3.47 6.54
CA GLY A 147 1.12 -3.55 5.55
C GLY A 147 -0.24 -3.91 6.18
N SER A 148 -1.26 -4.05 5.32
CA SER A 148 -2.58 -4.64 5.61
C SER A 148 -3.31 -4.13 6.86
N SER A 149 -3.04 -2.90 7.29
CA SER A 149 -3.67 -2.30 8.49
C SER A 149 -3.41 -3.11 9.79
N PHE A 150 -2.34 -3.89 9.82
CA PHE A 150 -1.93 -4.64 11.01
C PHE A 150 -1.61 -3.70 12.17
N GLY A 151 -2.06 -4.07 13.37
CA GLY A 151 -1.70 -3.37 14.62
C GLY A 151 -2.28 -1.96 14.77
N ILE A 152 -3.28 -1.57 13.97
CA ILE A 152 -3.92 -0.26 14.10
C ILE A 152 -4.79 -0.23 15.36
N LYS A 153 -4.65 0.84 16.15
CA LYS A 153 -5.51 1.17 17.27
C LYS A 153 -5.96 2.63 17.18
N ILE A 154 -7.26 2.85 17.26
CA ILE A 154 -7.84 4.19 17.22
C ILE A 154 -8.31 4.57 18.63
N ILE A 155 -7.89 5.75 19.09
CA ILE A 155 -8.26 6.35 20.38
C ILE A 155 -9.11 7.58 20.09
N LYS A 156 -10.40 7.50 20.41
CA LYS A 156 -11.38 8.60 20.20
C LYS A 156 -11.91 9.17 21.49
N SER A 157 -11.72 8.47 22.62
CA SER A 157 -12.26 8.83 23.93
C SER A 157 -11.31 8.47 25.06
N LYS A 158 -11.55 9.05 26.26
CA LYS A 158 -10.84 8.64 27.49
C LYS A 158 -11.01 7.15 27.78
N LYS A 159 -12.21 6.58 27.52
CA LYS A 159 -12.49 5.15 27.69
C LYS A 159 -11.57 4.28 26.80
N ASP A 160 -11.36 4.68 25.54
CA ASP A 160 -10.45 3.95 24.65
C ASP A 160 -9.01 3.98 25.15
N LEU A 161 -8.58 5.14 25.64
CA LEU A 161 -7.24 5.33 26.22
C LEU A 161 -7.05 4.46 27.46
N THR A 162 -7.98 4.50 28.41
CA THR A 162 -7.93 3.68 29.63
C THR A 162 -7.90 2.19 29.29
N LYS A 163 -8.74 1.75 28.33
CA LYS A 163 -8.74 0.36 27.87
C LYS A 163 -7.39 -0.06 27.26
N LEU A 164 -6.74 0.83 26.51
CA LEU A 164 -5.41 0.55 25.96
C LEU A 164 -4.35 0.50 27.08
N ILE A 165 -4.36 1.47 28.00
CA ILE A 165 -3.40 1.52 29.12
C ILE A 165 -3.48 0.24 29.96
N ASN A 166 -4.68 -0.22 30.28
CA ASN A 166 -4.88 -1.44 31.08
C ASN A 166 -4.43 -2.72 30.35
N ASN A 167 -4.29 -2.68 29.02
CA ASN A 167 -3.88 -3.83 28.19
C ASN A 167 -2.61 -3.52 27.38
N ILE A 168 -1.77 -2.60 27.86
CA ILE A 168 -0.64 -2.10 27.07
C ILE A 168 0.36 -3.19 26.73
N GLU A 169 0.65 -4.09 27.66
CA GLU A 169 1.60 -5.19 27.44
C GLU A 169 1.07 -6.19 26.39
N LEU A 170 -0.23 -6.50 26.44
CA LEU A 170 -0.86 -7.35 25.39
C LEU A 170 -0.80 -6.66 24.01
N PHE A 171 -0.93 -5.33 23.97
CA PHE A 171 -0.81 -4.59 22.73
C PHE A 171 0.63 -4.55 22.22
N LYS A 172 1.61 -4.36 23.10
CA LYS A 172 3.04 -4.42 22.76
C LYS A 172 3.45 -5.79 22.23
N ASN A 173 3.02 -6.87 22.88
CA ASN A 173 3.33 -8.24 22.49
C ASN A 173 2.80 -8.57 21.08
N LYS A 174 1.66 -7.98 20.67
CA LYS A 174 1.16 -8.09 19.28
C LYS A 174 2.02 -7.36 18.26
N LEU A 175 2.84 -6.41 18.71
CA LEU A 175 3.67 -5.54 17.87
C LEU A 175 5.17 -5.77 18.12
N ASP A 176 5.57 -6.85 18.77
CA ASP A 176 6.94 -7.16 19.22
C ASP A 176 7.98 -7.10 18.09
N GLN A 177 7.58 -7.52 16.90
CA GLN A 177 8.42 -7.45 15.69
C GLN A 177 8.64 -6.02 15.14
N HIS A 178 7.92 -5.02 15.68
CA HIS A 178 7.99 -3.63 15.21
C HIS A 178 8.77 -2.76 16.19
N LYS A 179 9.86 -2.15 15.71
CA LYS A 179 10.71 -1.28 16.52
C LYS A 179 10.17 0.14 16.69
N GLU A 180 9.26 0.55 15.79
CA GLU A 180 8.80 1.93 15.66
C GLU A 180 7.28 1.99 15.52
N ILE A 181 6.67 2.87 16.30
CA ILE A 181 5.23 3.14 16.29
C ILE A 181 4.99 4.56 15.77
N LEU A 182 4.13 4.67 14.80
CA LEU A 182 3.61 5.93 14.30
C LEU A 182 2.33 6.29 15.06
N ILE A 183 2.31 7.48 15.65
CA ILE A 183 1.12 8.11 16.21
C ILE A 183 0.66 9.20 15.24
N GLU A 184 -0.62 9.21 14.89
CA GLU A 184 -1.20 10.23 14.00
C GLU A 184 -2.44 10.84 14.62
N GLU A 185 -2.65 12.15 14.41
CA GLU A 185 -3.92 12.79 14.69
C GLU A 185 -5.07 12.08 13.96
N HIS A 186 -6.11 11.68 14.68
CA HIS A 186 -7.28 11.07 14.05
C HIS A 186 -8.10 12.13 13.30
N ILE A 187 -8.18 11.99 12.00
CA ILE A 187 -9.04 12.81 11.16
C ILE A 187 -10.37 12.09 10.95
N SER A 188 -11.48 12.76 11.32
CA SER A 188 -12.83 12.25 11.02
C SER A 188 -13.21 12.67 9.60
N GLY A 189 -13.55 11.69 8.75
CA GLY A 189 -13.86 11.99 7.35
C GLY A 189 -14.17 10.76 6.52
N LYS A 190 -14.20 10.95 5.20
CA LYS A 190 -14.37 9.89 4.23
C LYS A 190 -13.01 9.28 3.89
N GLU A 191 -12.90 7.97 3.97
CA GLU A 191 -11.72 7.24 3.49
C GLU A 191 -11.78 7.12 1.97
N LEU A 192 -10.76 7.65 1.29
CA LEU A 192 -10.68 7.71 -0.16
C LEU A 192 -9.40 7.03 -0.63
N THR A 193 -9.48 6.37 -1.76
CA THR A 193 -8.32 5.76 -2.39
C THR A 193 -8.30 6.05 -3.89
N VAL A 194 -7.09 6.25 -4.42
CA VAL A 194 -6.85 6.54 -5.84
C VAL A 194 -5.68 5.71 -6.32
N SER A 195 -5.92 4.90 -7.34
CA SER A 195 -4.84 4.19 -8.05
C SER A 195 -4.32 5.04 -9.20
N THR A 196 -3.01 4.94 -9.42
CA THR A 196 -2.31 5.64 -10.50
C THR A 196 -1.58 4.63 -11.38
N LEU A 197 -1.55 4.90 -12.68
CA LEU A 197 -0.73 4.22 -13.67
C LEU A 197 0.33 5.18 -14.16
N ASN A 198 1.56 4.69 -14.35
CA ASN A 198 2.65 5.44 -14.99
C ASN A 198 3.12 4.63 -16.19
N PHE A 199 2.42 4.80 -17.30
CA PHE A 199 2.73 4.12 -18.54
C PHE A 199 3.25 5.14 -19.57
N ASN A 200 4.31 4.76 -20.28
CA ASN A 200 4.98 5.64 -21.25
C ASN A 200 5.39 7.00 -20.63
N ARG A 201 5.86 6.98 -19.37
CA ARG A 201 6.27 8.16 -18.59
C ARG A 201 5.14 9.18 -18.34
N LYS A 202 3.89 8.76 -18.51
CA LYS A 202 2.72 9.57 -18.20
C LYS A 202 1.99 9.00 -16.98
N ILE A 203 1.93 9.78 -15.91
CA ILE A 203 1.22 9.40 -14.68
C ILE A 203 -0.25 9.82 -14.81
N GLU A 204 -1.14 8.85 -14.73
CA GLU A 204 -2.59 9.06 -14.76
C GLU A 204 -3.24 8.50 -13.50
N ALA A 205 -4.13 9.27 -12.88
CA ALA A 205 -5.01 8.80 -11.82
C ALA A 205 -6.27 8.20 -12.43
N LEU A 206 -6.66 7.02 -11.94
CA LEU A 206 -7.78 6.27 -12.52
C LEU A 206 -9.13 6.84 -12.06
N ALA A 207 -9.43 6.72 -10.79
CA ALA A 207 -10.68 7.19 -10.21
C ALA A 207 -10.52 7.35 -8.70
N VAL A 208 -11.44 8.06 -8.06
CA VAL A 208 -11.54 8.12 -6.60
C VAL A 208 -12.60 7.12 -6.15
N THR A 209 -12.21 6.19 -5.28
CA THR A 209 -13.12 5.27 -4.59
C THR A 209 -13.28 5.71 -3.13
N GLU A 210 -14.51 5.86 -2.64
CA GLU A 210 -14.81 5.98 -1.21
C GLU A 210 -14.93 4.57 -0.62
N ILE A 211 -14.19 4.30 0.45
CA ILE A 211 -14.25 3.02 1.16
C ILE A 211 -15.12 3.20 2.40
N LYS A 212 -16.17 2.39 2.50
CA LYS A 212 -16.97 2.26 3.71
C LYS A 212 -16.74 0.88 4.30
N SER A 213 -15.96 0.81 5.36
CA SER A 213 -15.76 -0.43 6.12
C SER A 213 -16.91 -0.64 7.10
N LYS A 214 -17.33 -1.90 7.31
CA LYS A 214 -18.19 -2.29 8.44
C LYS A 214 -17.45 -2.16 9.76
N ASN A 215 -16.13 -2.32 9.73
CA ASN A 215 -15.26 -2.14 10.88
C ASN A 215 -14.91 -0.66 11.08
N ILE A 216 -14.29 -0.34 12.21
CA ILE A 216 -13.87 1.03 12.57
C ILE A 216 -12.89 1.63 11.54
N TYR A 217 -12.20 0.79 10.77
CA TYR A 217 -11.27 1.15 9.70
C TYR A 217 -11.18 0.02 8.65
N PHE A 218 -10.55 0.31 7.50
CA PHE A 218 -10.34 -0.64 6.40
C PHE A 218 -9.20 -1.62 6.74
N ASP A 219 -9.52 -2.63 7.56
CA ASP A 219 -8.60 -3.66 8.03
C ASP A 219 -8.39 -4.78 6.99
N TYR A 220 -7.61 -5.81 7.37
CA TYR A 220 -7.32 -6.96 6.52
C TYR A 220 -8.60 -7.69 6.05
N LEU A 221 -9.55 -7.92 6.96
CA LEU A 221 -10.82 -8.57 6.62
C LEU A 221 -11.62 -7.71 5.64
N ALA A 222 -11.66 -6.39 5.87
CA ALA A 222 -12.35 -5.47 4.99
C ALA A 222 -11.69 -5.37 3.60
N LYS A 223 -10.36 -5.56 3.50
CA LYS A 223 -9.61 -5.53 2.24
C LYS A 223 -9.80 -6.78 1.38
N TYR A 224 -9.91 -7.95 2.00
CA TYR A 224 -9.79 -9.24 1.29
C TYR A 224 -10.98 -10.18 1.45
N THR A 225 -12.03 -9.78 2.20
CA THR A 225 -13.25 -10.56 2.38
C THR A 225 -14.45 -9.84 1.77
N LYS A 226 -15.11 -10.50 0.82
CA LYS A 226 -16.30 -9.96 0.16
C LYS A 226 -17.40 -9.63 1.19
N GLY A 227 -17.94 -8.39 1.10
CA GLY A 227 -19.03 -7.93 1.96
C GLY A 227 -18.61 -7.25 3.27
N TYR A 228 -17.31 -7.22 3.63
CA TYR A 228 -16.81 -6.48 4.80
C TYR A 228 -16.51 -5.01 4.53
N SER A 229 -16.34 -4.64 3.27
CA SER A 229 -16.28 -3.25 2.84
C SER A 229 -17.20 -3.00 1.65
N LYS A 230 -17.67 -1.76 1.52
CA LYS A 230 -18.41 -1.27 0.36
C LYS A 230 -17.54 -0.23 -0.35
N HIS A 231 -17.28 -0.46 -1.61
CA HIS A 231 -16.63 0.49 -2.49
C HIS A 231 -17.68 1.35 -3.19
N ILE A 232 -17.55 2.66 -3.09
CA ILE A 232 -18.39 3.61 -3.83
C ILE A 232 -17.49 4.20 -4.92
N LEU A 233 -17.68 3.74 -6.15
CA LEU A 233 -16.90 4.12 -7.31
C LEU A 233 -17.83 4.61 -8.45
N PRO A 234 -17.75 5.86 -8.90
CA PRO A 234 -16.90 6.92 -8.36
C PRO A 234 -17.38 7.40 -6.98
N ALA A 235 -16.46 7.89 -6.15
CA ALA A 235 -16.77 8.45 -4.84
C ALA A 235 -17.74 9.63 -4.98
N LYS A 236 -18.77 9.68 -4.12
CA LYS A 236 -19.75 10.78 -4.09
C LYS A 236 -19.14 12.01 -3.41
N LEU A 237 -18.47 12.84 -4.19
CA LEU A 237 -17.77 14.05 -3.80
C LEU A 237 -18.14 15.21 -4.73
N ASP A 238 -17.99 16.43 -4.22
CA ASP A 238 -17.96 17.65 -5.03
C ASP A 238 -16.96 17.50 -6.19
N LYS A 239 -17.29 17.99 -7.39
CA LYS A 239 -16.40 17.92 -8.58
C LYS A 239 -15.00 18.49 -8.31
N LYS A 240 -14.93 19.64 -7.56
CA LYS A 240 -13.66 20.28 -7.19
C LYS A 240 -12.82 19.38 -6.26
N ILE A 241 -13.46 18.75 -5.26
CA ILE A 241 -12.79 17.84 -4.32
C ILE A 241 -12.34 16.56 -5.02
N TYR A 242 -13.20 15.98 -5.88
CA TYR A 242 -12.86 14.80 -6.67
C TYR A 242 -11.62 15.05 -7.54
N SER A 243 -11.63 16.14 -8.34
CA SER A 243 -10.49 16.54 -9.18
C SER A 243 -9.23 16.82 -8.36
N LYS A 244 -9.37 17.49 -7.20
CA LYS A 244 -8.24 17.71 -6.28
C LYS A 244 -7.64 16.41 -5.77
N CYS A 245 -8.48 15.41 -5.45
CA CYS A 245 -8.01 14.11 -4.98
C CYS A 245 -7.18 13.38 -6.06
N LEU A 246 -7.64 13.39 -7.33
CA LEU A 246 -6.87 12.82 -8.44
C LEU A 246 -5.52 13.53 -8.62
N LYS A 247 -5.50 14.86 -8.60
CA LYS A 247 -4.26 15.65 -8.72
C LYS A 247 -3.27 15.37 -7.58
N LEU A 248 -3.78 15.22 -6.35
CA LEU A 248 -2.96 14.87 -5.19
C LEU A 248 -2.35 13.45 -5.32
N ALA A 249 -3.08 12.49 -5.86
CA ALA A 249 -2.57 11.15 -6.10
C ALA A 249 -1.45 11.13 -7.15
N ILE A 250 -1.61 11.88 -8.26
CA ILE A 250 -0.55 12.05 -9.27
C ILE A 250 0.69 12.70 -8.64
N LYS A 251 0.49 13.77 -7.85
CA LYS A 251 1.57 14.48 -7.17
C LYS A 251 2.30 13.60 -6.16
N ALA A 252 1.56 12.77 -5.39
CA ALA A 252 2.15 11.82 -4.45
C ALA A 252 2.94 10.72 -5.16
N HIS A 253 2.40 10.16 -6.26
CA HIS A 253 3.10 9.18 -7.09
C HIS A 253 4.44 9.73 -7.59
N SER A 254 4.44 10.95 -8.14
CA SER A 254 5.66 11.62 -8.62
C SER A 254 6.64 11.91 -7.49
N ALA A 255 6.17 12.52 -6.38
CA ALA A 255 7.01 12.88 -5.24
C ALA A 255 7.71 11.67 -4.59
N LEU A 256 7.01 10.54 -4.52
CA LEU A 256 7.51 9.29 -3.97
C LEU A 256 8.29 8.45 -5.01
N ASN A 257 8.40 8.95 -6.24
CA ASN A 257 9.05 8.29 -7.37
C ASN A 257 8.55 6.84 -7.57
N CYS A 258 7.22 6.67 -7.53
CA CYS A 258 6.61 5.37 -7.74
C CYS A 258 6.82 4.87 -9.17
N GLY A 259 6.82 3.55 -9.35
CA GLY A 259 7.02 2.91 -10.66
C GLY A 259 5.75 2.87 -11.50
N SER A 260 5.54 1.75 -12.20
CA SER A 260 4.44 1.61 -13.17
C SER A 260 3.04 1.76 -12.59
N ILE A 261 2.84 1.42 -11.33
CA ILE A 261 1.56 1.55 -10.61
C ILE A 261 1.76 1.95 -9.15
N ALA A 262 0.76 2.61 -8.58
CA ALA A 262 0.66 2.83 -7.14
C ALA A 262 -0.81 3.04 -6.74
N ARG A 263 -1.09 2.96 -5.44
CA ARG A 263 -2.38 3.35 -4.85
C ARG A 263 -2.12 4.26 -3.66
N THR A 264 -2.72 5.43 -3.68
CA THR A 264 -2.61 6.40 -2.59
C THR A 264 -3.92 6.48 -1.82
N ASP A 265 -3.82 6.34 -0.51
CA ASP A 265 -4.94 6.38 0.41
C ASP A 265 -4.98 7.73 1.12
N PHE A 266 -6.18 8.31 1.20
CA PHE A 266 -6.47 9.63 1.76
C PHE A 266 -7.61 9.57 2.76
N ILE A 267 -7.69 10.59 3.62
CA ILE A 267 -8.91 10.89 4.36
C ILE A 267 -9.38 12.30 4.01
N TYR A 268 -10.66 12.44 3.68
CA TYR A 268 -11.29 13.72 3.39
C TYR A 268 -12.09 14.20 4.58
N ASP A 269 -11.59 15.23 5.28
CA ASP A 269 -12.34 15.94 6.31
C ASP A 269 -13.40 16.81 5.64
N THR A 270 -14.65 16.36 5.72
CA THR A 270 -15.79 17.06 5.08
C THR A 270 -16.10 18.41 5.70
N ARG A 271 -15.79 18.62 7.01
CA ARG A 271 -16.00 19.88 7.72
C ARG A 271 -14.97 20.93 7.32
N LYS A 272 -13.69 20.54 7.30
CA LYS A 272 -12.60 21.44 6.89
C LYS A 272 -12.42 21.51 5.38
N LYS A 273 -13.16 20.72 4.60
CA LYS A 273 -13.00 20.53 3.14
C LYS A 273 -11.54 20.25 2.75
N LYS A 274 -10.83 19.47 3.57
CA LYS A 274 -9.40 19.21 3.41
C LYS A 274 -9.10 17.72 3.22
N ILE A 275 -8.24 17.41 2.25
CA ILE A 275 -7.78 16.05 1.95
C ILE A 275 -6.42 15.86 2.63
N TYR A 276 -6.27 14.76 3.36
CA TYR A 276 -5.04 14.38 4.04
C TYR A 276 -4.53 13.06 3.48
N PHE A 277 -3.28 13.03 3.09
CA PHE A 277 -2.56 11.83 2.69
C PHE A 277 -2.36 10.89 3.90
N LEU A 278 -2.61 9.60 3.73
CA LEU A 278 -2.35 8.59 4.73
C LEU A 278 -1.11 7.76 4.38
N GLU A 279 -1.11 7.12 3.21
CA GLU A 279 -0.02 6.28 2.72
C GLU A 279 -0.09 6.09 1.20
N THR A 280 1.00 5.60 0.61
CA THR A 280 1.02 5.12 -0.78
C THR A 280 1.55 3.69 -0.80
N ASN A 281 0.76 2.80 -1.41
CA ASN A 281 1.15 1.42 -1.67
C ASN A 281 1.75 1.31 -3.08
N THR A 282 3.00 0.86 -3.18
CA THR A 282 3.73 0.69 -4.45
C THR A 282 3.45 -0.65 -5.13
N GLN A 283 2.73 -1.53 -4.45
CA GLN A 283 2.37 -2.87 -4.92
C GLN A 283 0.89 -3.18 -4.63
N PRO A 284 -0.04 -2.39 -5.18
CA PRO A 284 -1.47 -2.61 -4.94
C PRO A 284 -1.90 -3.98 -5.44
N GLY A 285 -2.89 -4.58 -4.76
CA GLY A 285 -3.42 -5.89 -5.13
C GLY A 285 -3.94 -5.94 -6.56
N LEU A 286 -3.73 -7.08 -7.20
CA LEU A 286 -4.11 -7.37 -8.59
C LEU A 286 -5.09 -8.55 -8.67
N THR A 287 -5.97 -8.70 -7.69
CA THR A 287 -7.08 -9.65 -7.73
C THR A 287 -8.34 -8.98 -8.29
N SER A 288 -9.32 -9.78 -8.71
CA SER A 288 -10.59 -9.28 -9.28
C SER A 288 -11.40 -8.36 -8.36
N ILE A 289 -11.16 -8.42 -7.04
CA ILE A 289 -11.80 -7.56 -6.02
C ILE A 289 -10.90 -6.44 -5.54
N SER A 290 -9.70 -6.29 -6.12
CA SER A 290 -8.75 -5.24 -5.71
C SER A 290 -9.10 -3.89 -6.33
N LEU A 291 -8.83 -2.82 -5.58
CA LEU A 291 -9.19 -1.45 -5.91
C LEU A 291 -8.60 -0.95 -7.24
N LEU A 292 -7.34 -1.32 -7.56
CA LEU A 292 -6.72 -0.89 -8.82
C LEU A 292 -7.42 -1.50 -10.04
N PRO A 293 -7.65 -2.84 -10.13
CA PRO A 293 -8.42 -3.44 -11.22
C PRO A 293 -9.85 -2.89 -11.32
N GLU A 294 -10.52 -2.63 -10.20
CA GLU A 294 -11.85 -2.05 -10.16
C GLU A 294 -11.88 -0.64 -10.77
N GLN A 295 -10.94 0.22 -10.38
CA GLN A 295 -10.81 1.58 -10.92
C GLN A 295 -10.38 1.59 -12.39
N ALA A 296 -9.51 0.67 -12.80
CA ALA A 296 -9.12 0.51 -14.21
C ALA A 296 -10.34 0.13 -15.07
N LYS A 297 -11.14 -0.84 -14.62
CA LYS A 297 -12.40 -1.24 -15.28
C LYS A 297 -13.36 -0.06 -15.40
N HIS A 298 -13.54 0.75 -14.36
CA HIS A 298 -14.35 1.97 -14.39
C HIS A 298 -13.88 2.95 -15.47
N ARG A 299 -12.54 3.03 -15.70
CA ARG A 299 -11.93 3.83 -16.77
C ARG A 299 -11.88 3.11 -18.12
N LYS A 300 -12.59 2.00 -18.29
CA LYS A 300 -12.61 1.17 -19.51
C LYS A 300 -11.21 0.62 -19.89
N ILE A 301 -10.30 0.51 -18.92
CA ILE A 301 -8.99 -0.13 -19.09
C ILE A 301 -9.14 -1.59 -18.67
N SER A 302 -8.91 -2.52 -19.60
CA SER A 302 -9.00 -3.95 -19.29
C SER A 302 -7.87 -4.37 -18.34
N PHE A 303 -8.13 -5.39 -17.53
CA PHE A 303 -7.11 -5.96 -16.64
C PHE A 303 -5.89 -6.46 -17.44
N LYS A 304 -6.12 -7.01 -18.63
CA LYS A 304 -5.06 -7.34 -19.60
C LYS A 304 -4.15 -6.13 -19.86
N ASN A 305 -4.72 -4.97 -20.18
CA ASN A 305 -3.95 -3.78 -20.50
C ASN A 305 -3.17 -3.26 -19.28
N VAL A 306 -3.71 -3.43 -18.07
CA VAL A 306 -2.99 -3.12 -16.83
C VAL A 306 -1.74 -4.02 -16.70
N ILE A 307 -1.91 -5.34 -16.81
CA ILE A 307 -0.79 -6.29 -16.65
C ILE A 307 0.28 -6.10 -17.74
N LEU A 308 -0.14 -5.96 -19.00
CA LEU A 308 0.80 -5.74 -20.11
C LEU A 308 1.49 -4.36 -19.99
N GLY A 309 0.76 -3.33 -19.56
CA GLY A 309 1.32 -2.01 -19.30
C GLY A 309 2.39 -2.03 -18.20
N ILE A 310 2.16 -2.76 -17.10
CA ILE A 310 3.16 -2.97 -16.03
C ILE A 310 4.43 -3.63 -16.60
N LEU A 311 4.30 -4.64 -17.48
CA LEU A 311 5.43 -5.34 -18.07
C LEU A 311 6.19 -4.50 -19.13
N GLN A 312 5.54 -3.53 -19.75
CA GLN A 312 6.17 -2.62 -20.69
C GLN A 312 6.93 -1.47 -20.00
N ASN A 313 6.51 -1.12 -18.77
CA ASN A 313 7.09 -0.03 -17.96
C ASN A 313 7.84 -0.60 -16.74
N ILE A 314 8.93 -1.31 -17.03
CA ILE A 314 9.81 -1.95 -16.04
C ILE A 314 10.98 -1.04 -15.64
N ASN A 315 11.51 -1.28 -14.44
CA ASN A 315 12.74 -0.66 -13.95
C ASN A 315 14.00 -1.39 -14.46
#